data_aa288dd8a2e6eaa76e416c545be1ec79
#
_entry.id   aa288dd8a2e6eaa76e416c545be1ec79
#
_cell.length_a   1.000
_cell.length_b   1.000
_cell.length_c   1.000
_cell.angle_alpha   90.00
_cell.angle_beta   90.00
_cell.angle_gamma   90.00
#
_symmetry.space_group_name_H-M   'P 1'
#
loop_
_entity.id
_entity.type
_entity.pdbx_description
1 polymer ?
#
loop_
_entity_poly.entity_id
_entity_poly.type
_entity_poly.pdbx_seq_one_letter_code
_entity_poly.pdbx_strand_id
1 'polypeptide(L)'
;MDPGTRRVTGSRLIDHDGLVREGDFLLHEDGSFSVSNGDEDVVEIIDGSDLLITRSLQNWHTHLPMTLNRSMGEGMALMDWLQTSIFPSERNLTPELASIGTRASVAEMISGGTTFACDMYHFPSAIAPIVADSGIRGIVCGPTTDWPPAEEGEEDSGNAIRELESMIRSGPLGSGRVEIGIATHAVYTCSEEVLRKASEMSRELGARLHIHTSETREEVAQCHEKTGMYPIEYLDSIDYFTEGTVCAHCGWVTKKEMRILARNDSHAVHCRSLPGI
;
A
#
# COMPACT_ATOMS: atom_id res chain seq x y z
N MET A 1 22.83 -10.02 -7.32
CA MET A 1 23.26 -9.43 -8.62
C MET A 1 24.34 -8.43 -8.29
N ASP A 2 25.36 -8.36 -9.15
CA ASP A 2 26.44 -7.38 -8.99
C ASP A 2 25.84 -5.97 -9.11
N PRO A 3 26.00 -5.09 -8.10
CA PRO A 3 25.48 -3.73 -8.17
C PRO A 3 26.25 -2.96 -9.25
N GLY A 4 25.54 -2.37 -10.19
CA GLY A 4 26.17 -1.59 -11.24
C GLY A 4 25.20 -1.19 -12.36
N THR A 5 25.65 -0.30 -13.21
CA THR A 5 24.88 0.16 -14.38
C THR A 5 24.86 -0.91 -15.45
N ARG A 6 23.69 -1.17 -16.05
CA ARG A 6 23.49 -2.07 -17.19
C ARG A 6 23.13 -1.26 -18.42
N ARG A 7 23.56 -1.72 -19.60
CA ARG A 7 23.15 -1.15 -20.88
C ARG A 7 22.16 -2.07 -21.56
N VAL A 8 21.03 -1.53 -21.99
CA VAL A 8 20.06 -2.21 -22.86
C VAL A 8 20.20 -1.65 -24.26
N THR A 9 20.60 -2.48 -25.24
CA THR A 9 20.90 -2.04 -26.61
C THR A 9 19.73 -2.29 -27.55
N GLY A 10 19.50 -1.37 -28.49
CA GLY A 10 18.50 -1.50 -29.56
C GLY A 10 17.06 -1.58 -29.08
N SER A 11 16.75 -1.11 -27.89
CA SER A 11 15.42 -1.23 -27.31
C SER A 11 14.50 -0.05 -27.66
N ARG A 12 13.21 -0.24 -27.41
CA ARG A 12 12.21 0.83 -27.42
C ARG A 12 11.85 1.22 -25.99
N LEU A 13 11.74 2.51 -25.74
CA LEU A 13 11.35 3.08 -24.43
C LEU A 13 10.06 3.88 -24.61
N ILE A 14 9.07 3.65 -23.74
CA ILE A 14 7.94 4.57 -23.56
C ILE A 14 8.32 5.53 -22.42
N ASP A 15 8.58 6.79 -22.78
CA ASP A 15 8.96 7.82 -21.81
C ASP A 15 7.74 8.36 -21.00
N HIS A 16 8.00 9.38 -20.17
CA HIS A 16 6.97 9.97 -19.32
C HIS A 16 5.88 10.74 -20.09
N ASP A 17 6.16 11.11 -21.33
CA ASP A 17 5.21 11.78 -22.24
C ASP A 17 4.39 10.77 -23.06
N GLY A 18 4.65 9.47 -22.88
CA GLY A 18 4.04 8.39 -23.66
C GLY A 18 4.60 8.26 -25.07
N LEU A 19 5.70 8.93 -25.38
CA LEU A 19 6.37 8.83 -26.67
C LEU A 19 7.31 7.61 -26.70
N VAL A 20 7.32 6.91 -27.82
CA VAL A 20 8.24 5.78 -28.05
C VAL A 20 9.56 6.33 -28.59
N ARG A 21 10.65 6.04 -27.88
CA ARG A 21 12.02 6.35 -28.30
C ARG A 21 12.77 5.06 -28.55
N GLU A 22 13.57 5.02 -29.61
CA GLU A 22 14.42 3.86 -29.95
C GLU A 22 15.87 4.22 -29.66
N GLY A 23 16.63 3.26 -29.14
CA GLY A 23 18.06 3.47 -28.85
C GLY A 23 18.61 2.56 -27.77
N ASP A 24 19.79 2.94 -27.31
CA ASP A 24 20.46 2.29 -26.18
C ASP A 24 20.22 3.07 -24.90
N PHE A 25 19.90 2.36 -23.82
CA PHE A 25 19.59 2.97 -22.54
C PHE A 25 20.43 2.33 -21.42
N LEU A 26 20.79 3.17 -20.43
CA LEU A 26 21.44 2.74 -19.19
C LEU A 26 20.39 2.55 -18.12
N LEU A 27 20.43 1.41 -17.44
CA LEU A 27 19.69 1.15 -16.21
C LEU A 27 20.67 1.27 -15.05
N HIS A 28 20.44 2.23 -14.18
CA HIS A 28 21.28 2.51 -13.02
C HIS A 28 20.85 1.69 -11.81
N GLU A 29 21.77 1.49 -10.87
CA GLU A 29 21.53 0.73 -9.64
C GLU A 29 20.39 1.30 -8.79
N ASP A 30 20.21 2.62 -8.80
CA ASP A 30 19.13 3.32 -8.07
C ASP A 30 17.75 3.17 -8.74
N GLY A 31 17.69 2.47 -9.90
CA GLY A 31 16.48 2.26 -10.69
C GLY A 31 16.16 3.42 -11.63
N SER A 32 17.01 4.44 -11.73
CA SER A 32 16.90 5.46 -12.76
C SER A 32 17.41 4.94 -14.12
N PHE A 33 17.08 5.64 -15.18
CA PHE A 33 17.59 5.33 -16.52
C PHE A 33 18.05 6.60 -17.24
N SER A 34 18.98 6.42 -18.20
CA SER A 34 19.44 7.47 -19.09
C SER A 34 19.74 6.93 -20.50
N VAL A 35 19.91 7.82 -21.47
CA VAL A 35 20.33 7.43 -22.83
C VAL A 35 21.80 7.04 -22.78
N SER A 36 22.17 5.93 -23.42
CA SER A 36 23.57 5.50 -23.56
C SER A 36 24.23 6.16 -24.77
N ASN A 37 25.50 6.55 -24.60
CA ASN A 37 26.36 7.00 -25.70
C ASN A 37 27.27 5.90 -26.24
N GLY A 38 27.24 4.71 -25.61
CA GLY A 38 28.00 3.52 -26.03
C GLY A 38 29.36 3.33 -25.36
N ASP A 39 29.88 4.34 -24.68
CA ASP A 39 31.24 4.35 -24.09
C ASP A 39 31.26 4.14 -22.57
N GLU A 40 30.09 3.95 -21.95
CA GLU A 40 29.99 3.81 -20.49
C GLU A 40 30.49 2.44 -20.02
N ASP A 41 31.17 2.45 -18.88
CA ASP A 41 31.54 1.22 -18.17
C ASP A 41 30.28 0.60 -17.53
N VAL A 42 29.94 -0.62 -17.91
CA VAL A 42 28.72 -1.32 -17.49
C VAL A 42 29.04 -2.74 -17.05
N VAL A 43 28.30 -3.22 -16.05
CA VAL A 43 28.46 -4.58 -15.53
C VAL A 43 27.82 -5.63 -16.44
N GLU A 44 26.87 -5.22 -17.29
CA GLU A 44 26.13 -6.12 -18.17
C GLU A 44 25.59 -5.36 -19.39
N ILE A 45 25.57 -6.03 -20.54
CA ILE A 45 24.90 -5.57 -21.75
C ILE A 45 23.74 -6.52 -22.04
N ILE A 46 22.54 -5.97 -22.18
CA ILE A 46 21.30 -6.70 -22.45
C ILE A 46 20.88 -6.38 -23.89
N ASP A 47 20.67 -7.40 -24.71
CA ASP A 47 20.06 -7.22 -26.02
C ASP A 47 18.58 -6.85 -25.85
N GLY A 48 18.27 -5.62 -26.23
CA GLY A 48 16.93 -5.04 -26.12
C GLY A 48 16.16 -4.98 -27.44
N SER A 49 16.66 -5.58 -28.52
CA SER A 49 16.08 -5.46 -29.86
C SER A 49 14.59 -5.85 -29.94
N ASP A 50 14.17 -6.81 -29.13
CA ASP A 50 12.77 -7.25 -29.00
C ASP A 50 12.08 -6.75 -27.72
N LEU A 51 12.73 -5.84 -26.96
CA LEU A 51 12.21 -5.36 -25.69
C LEU A 51 11.57 -3.99 -25.81
N LEU A 52 10.58 -3.78 -24.95
CA LEU A 52 9.97 -2.49 -24.68
C LEU A 52 10.23 -2.12 -23.22
N ILE A 53 10.97 -1.05 -22.99
CA ILE A 53 11.18 -0.50 -21.64
C ILE A 53 9.99 0.40 -21.31
N THR A 54 9.36 0.16 -20.16
CA THR A 54 8.26 0.97 -19.66
C THR A 54 8.48 1.30 -18.18
N ARG A 55 7.73 2.27 -17.68
CA ARG A 55 7.57 2.41 -16.23
C ARG A 55 6.92 1.14 -15.68
N SER A 56 7.33 0.73 -14.50
CA SER A 56 6.72 -0.39 -13.80
C SER A 56 5.32 -0.06 -13.31
N LEU A 57 4.52 -1.09 -13.05
CA LEU A 57 3.24 -0.96 -12.39
C LEU A 57 3.45 -0.70 -10.89
N GLN A 58 2.54 0.07 -10.30
CA GLN A 58 2.52 0.38 -8.89
C GLN A 58 1.19 -0.05 -8.28
N ASN A 59 1.24 -0.83 -7.21
CA ASN A 59 0.07 -1.21 -6.44
C ASN A 59 0.00 -0.37 -5.15
N TRP A 60 -0.83 0.67 -5.17
CA TRP A 60 -0.97 1.61 -4.07
C TRP A 60 -1.93 1.16 -2.97
N HIS A 61 -2.54 -0.01 -3.11
CA HIS A 61 -3.36 -0.59 -2.06
C HIS A 61 -3.38 -2.11 -2.18
N THR A 62 -2.88 -2.79 -1.16
CA THR A 62 -2.86 -4.25 -1.10
C THR A 62 -2.83 -4.74 0.34
N HIS A 63 -3.17 -6.03 0.50
CA HIS A 63 -3.05 -6.82 1.72
C HIS A 63 -2.19 -8.04 1.38
N LEU A 64 -0.86 -7.88 1.35
CA LEU A 64 0.06 -8.90 0.83
C LEU A 64 -0.17 -10.32 1.39
N PRO A 65 -0.35 -10.51 2.72
CA PRO A 65 -0.62 -11.84 3.27
C PRO A 65 -1.92 -12.48 2.80
N MET A 66 -2.92 -11.69 2.35
CA MET A 66 -4.22 -12.21 1.95
C MET A 66 -4.22 -13.06 0.69
N THR A 67 -3.09 -13.19 0.00
CA THR A 67 -2.90 -14.22 -1.04
C THR A 67 -3.26 -15.63 -0.52
N LEU A 68 -3.07 -15.89 0.77
CA LEU A 68 -3.48 -17.15 1.40
C LEU A 68 -5.01 -17.32 1.45
N ASN A 69 -5.77 -16.23 1.43
CA ASN A 69 -7.23 -16.20 1.49
C ASN A 69 -7.89 -16.07 0.11
N ARG A 70 -7.14 -16.30 -0.95
CA ARG A 70 -7.63 -16.18 -2.34
C ARG A 70 -8.89 -17.02 -2.54
N SER A 71 -9.91 -16.41 -3.17
CA SER A 71 -11.23 -17.01 -3.46
C SER A 71 -12.09 -17.34 -2.22
N MET A 72 -11.69 -16.90 -1.02
CA MET A 72 -12.54 -17.02 0.16
C MET A 72 -13.67 -15.98 0.11
N GLY A 73 -14.93 -16.43 0.10
CA GLY A 73 -16.10 -15.56 0.13
C GLY A 73 -16.39 -14.83 -1.18
N GLU A 74 -15.99 -15.38 -2.32
CA GLU A 74 -16.26 -14.82 -3.63
C GLU A 74 -17.76 -14.57 -3.85
N GLY A 75 -18.13 -13.35 -4.26
CA GLY A 75 -19.53 -12.95 -4.48
C GLY A 75 -20.31 -12.52 -3.22
N MET A 76 -19.67 -12.47 -2.05
CA MET A 76 -20.29 -11.99 -0.81
C MET A 76 -20.31 -10.44 -0.74
N ALA A 77 -21.26 -9.89 0.01
CA ALA A 77 -21.19 -8.49 0.42
C ALA A 77 -20.01 -8.26 1.36
N LEU A 78 -19.42 -7.05 1.37
CA LEU A 78 -18.20 -6.74 2.12
C LEU A 78 -18.29 -7.16 3.58
N MET A 79 -19.34 -6.73 4.30
CA MET A 79 -19.46 -7.03 5.73
C MET A 79 -19.68 -8.51 6.01
N ASP A 80 -20.45 -9.22 5.17
CA ASP A 80 -20.64 -10.66 5.30
C ASP A 80 -19.31 -11.40 5.06
N TRP A 81 -18.56 -10.99 4.04
CA TRP A 81 -17.24 -11.53 3.74
C TRP A 81 -16.25 -11.30 4.89
N LEU A 82 -16.16 -10.10 5.42
CA LEU A 82 -15.29 -9.78 6.55
C LEU A 82 -15.64 -10.64 7.78
N GLN A 83 -16.93 -10.67 8.16
CA GLN A 83 -17.36 -11.34 9.40
C GLN A 83 -17.29 -12.86 9.31
N THR A 84 -17.62 -13.46 8.17
CA THR A 84 -17.74 -14.91 8.02
C THR A 84 -16.49 -15.59 7.48
N SER A 85 -15.61 -14.86 6.81
CA SER A 85 -14.43 -15.41 6.15
C SER A 85 -13.13 -14.79 6.65
N ILE A 86 -12.99 -13.47 6.58
CA ILE A 86 -11.70 -12.81 6.79
C ILE A 86 -11.34 -12.73 8.28
N PHE A 87 -12.17 -12.15 9.13
CA PHE A 87 -11.87 -12.05 10.56
C PHE A 87 -11.63 -13.41 11.23
N PRO A 88 -12.41 -14.49 10.92
CA PRO A 88 -12.09 -15.83 11.41
C PRO A 88 -10.74 -16.37 10.89
N SER A 89 -10.35 -16.03 9.65
CA SER A 89 -9.04 -16.41 9.11
C SER A 89 -7.91 -15.64 9.78
N GLU A 90 -8.08 -14.34 9.99
CA GLU A 90 -7.08 -13.45 10.60
C GLU A 90 -6.77 -13.81 12.06
N ARG A 91 -7.75 -14.34 12.81
CA ARG A 91 -7.52 -14.86 14.17
C ARG A 91 -6.52 -16.01 14.22
N ASN A 92 -6.34 -16.73 13.12
CA ASN A 92 -5.38 -17.82 12.99
C ASN A 92 -4.10 -17.39 12.25
N LEU A 93 -3.99 -16.11 11.88
CA LEU A 93 -2.82 -15.60 11.19
C LEU A 93 -1.65 -15.49 12.17
N THR A 94 -0.51 -16.00 11.75
CA THR A 94 0.74 -15.85 12.49
C THR A 94 1.76 -15.05 11.67
N PRO A 95 2.83 -14.52 12.28
CA PRO A 95 3.91 -13.87 11.54
C PRO A 95 4.51 -14.75 10.43
N GLU A 96 4.58 -16.07 10.66
CA GLU A 96 5.09 -17.04 9.68
C GLU A 96 4.13 -17.15 8.48
N LEU A 97 2.83 -17.25 8.72
CA LEU A 97 1.83 -17.28 7.65
C LEU A 97 1.80 -15.96 6.89
N ALA A 98 1.83 -14.83 7.58
CA ALA A 98 1.96 -13.52 6.95
C ALA A 98 3.19 -13.44 6.04
N SER A 99 4.33 -13.97 6.50
CA SER A 99 5.56 -14.06 5.70
C SER A 99 5.40 -14.91 4.45
N ILE A 100 4.74 -16.06 4.55
CA ILE A 100 4.50 -16.97 3.40
C ILE A 100 3.60 -16.28 2.37
N GLY A 101 2.47 -15.70 2.79
CA GLY A 101 1.56 -14.98 1.91
C GLY A 101 2.23 -13.79 1.24
N THR A 102 3.02 -13.02 1.99
CA THR A 102 3.78 -11.88 1.44
C THR A 102 4.76 -12.33 0.36
N ARG A 103 5.52 -13.40 0.56
CA ARG A 103 6.45 -13.94 -0.46
C ARG A 103 5.72 -14.33 -1.75
N ALA A 104 4.57 -14.98 -1.63
CA ALA A 104 3.74 -15.35 -2.77
C ALA A 104 3.23 -14.12 -3.53
N SER A 105 2.69 -13.13 -2.83
CA SER A 105 2.21 -11.87 -3.42
C SER A 105 3.32 -11.11 -4.14
N VAL A 106 4.47 -10.96 -3.49
CA VAL A 106 5.61 -10.23 -4.08
C VAL A 106 6.12 -10.95 -5.33
N ALA A 107 6.21 -12.28 -5.32
CA ALA A 107 6.59 -13.06 -6.50
C ALA A 107 5.63 -12.85 -7.68
N GLU A 108 4.31 -12.84 -7.42
CA GLU A 108 3.30 -12.53 -8.45
C GLU A 108 3.42 -11.10 -8.96
N MET A 109 3.62 -10.12 -8.06
CA MET A 109 3.80 -8.72 -8.44
C MET A 109 4.99 -8.53 -9.35
N ILE A 110 6.16 -9.08 -9.00
CA ILE A 110 7.37 -8.99 -9.83
C ILE A 110 7.12 -9.65 -11.18
N SER A 111 6.51 -10.84 -11.21
CA SER A 111 6.18 -11.56 -12.45
C SER A 111 5.22 -10.79 -13.35
N GLY A 112 4.34 -9.97 -12.75
CA GLY A 112 3.39 -9.08 -13.44
C GLY A 112 3.94 -7.69 -13.77
N GLY A 113 5.22 -7.39 -13.44
CA GLY A 113 5.84 -6.09 -13.69
C GLY A 113 5.50 -5.01 -12.66
N THR A 114 4.96 -5.38 -11.48
CA THR A 114 4.71 -4.48 -10.37
C THR A 114 5.94 -4.40 -9.48
N THR A 115 6.48 -3.20 -9.25
CA THR A 115 7.70 -2.97 -8.48
C THR A 115 7.51 -2.03 -7.29
N PHE A 116 6.27 -1.67 -6.98
CA PHE A 116 5.91 -0.90 -5.80
C PHE A 116 4.63 -1.48 -5.19
N ALA A 117 4.62 -1.66 -3.87
CA ALA A 117 3.45 -2.08 -3.10
C ALA A 117 3.22 -1.16 -1.90
N CYS A 118 1.98 -0.66 -1.74
CA CYS A 118 1.53 -0.02 -0.51
C CYS A 118 0.62 -0.99 0.22
N ASP A 119 1.17 -1.66 1.24
CA ASP A 119 0.50 -2.69 2.01
C ASP A 119 -0.13 -2.12 3.28
N MET A 120 -1.27 -2.68 3.67
CA MET A 120 -1.85 -2.43 4.99
C MET A 120 -2.37 -3.75 5.54
N TYR A 121 -1.64 -4.30 6.52
CA TYR A 121 -2.02 -5.57 7.12
C TYR A 121 -1.38 -5.80 8.50
N HIS A 122 -1.74 -6.92 9.15
CA HIS A 122 -1.17 -7.35 10.42
C HIS A 122 0.28 -7.80 10.25
N PHE A 123 1.07 -7.71 11.31
CA PHE A 123 2.48 -8.14 11.38
C PHE A 123 3.43 -7.40 10.41
N PRO A 124 3.48 -6.05 10.44
CA PRO A 124 4.38 -5.28 9.58
C PRO A 124 5.85 -5.69 9.75
N SER A 125 6.27 -6.12 10.94
CA SER A 125 7.62 -6.62 11.22
C SER A 125 7.97 -7.91 10.47
N ALA A 126 6.98 -8.73 10.12
CA ALA A 126 7.16 -9.92 9.31
C ALA A 126 7.09 -9.62 7.80
N ILE A 127 6.32 -8.60 7.40
CA ILE A 127 6.07 -8.22 5.99
C ILE A 127 7.22 -7.36 5.43
N ALA A 128 7.58 -6.29 6.13
CA ALA A 128 8.50 -5.28 5.62
C ALA A 128 9.89 -5.82 5.22
N PRO A 129 10.53 -6.73 5.98
CA PRO A 129 11.79 -7.33 5.56
C PRO A 129 11.69 -8.10 4.24
N ILE A 130 10.56 -8.80 4.01
CA ILE A 130 10.35 -9.58 2.78
C ILE A 130 10.22 -8.66 1.58
N VAL A 131 9.46 -7.57 1.71
CA VAL A 131 9.33 -6.56 0.65
C VAL A 131 10.71 -5.94 0.37
N ALA A 132 11.49 -5.62 1.40
CA ALA A 132 12.83 -5.06 1.26
C ALA A 132 13.82 -6.02 0.57
N ASP A 133 13.83 -7.30 0.98
CA ASP A 133 14.71 -8.34 0.43
C ASP A 133 14.37 -8.69 -1.03
N SER A 134 13.12 -8.52 -1.42
CA SER A 134 12.67 -8.78 -2.79
C SER A 134 13.20 -7.76 -3.81
N GLY A 135 13.65 -6.61 -3.36
CA GLY A 135 14.15 -5.53 -4.19
C GLY A 135 13.09 -4.55 -4.72
N ILE A 136 11.79 -4.81 -4.52
CA ILE A 136 10.75 -3.83 -4.86
C ILE A 136 10.74 -2.66 -3.87
N ARG A 137 10.09 -1.57 -4.25
CA ARG A 137 9.80 -0.45 -3.35
C ARG A 137 8.47 -0.67 -2.64
N GLY A 138 8.28 -0.08 -1.48
CA GLY A 138 7.00 -0.20 -0.80
C GLY A 138 6.82 0.71 0.38
N ILE A 139 5.57 0.75 0.84
CA ILE A 139 5.16 1.27 2.14
C ILE A 139 4.42 0.12 2.83
N VAL A 140 4.88 -0.28 3.99
CA VAL A 140 4.21 -1.31 4.79
C VAL A 140 3.57 -0.63 5.99
N CYS A 141 2.23 -0.54 5.98
CA CYS A 141 1.47 0.13 7.01
C CYS A 141 0.98 -0.87 8.05
N GLY A 142 1.41 -0.68 9.29
CA GLY A 142 0.95 -1.47 10.42
C GLY A 142 -0.37 -0.92 10.98
N PRO A 143 -1.25 -1.79 11.53
CA PRO A 143 -2.58 -1.41 11.97
C PRO A 143 -2.55 -0.62 13.28
N THR A 144 -3.41 0.39 13.32
CA THR A 144 -3.90 1.04 14.54
C THR A 144 -5.42 0.97 14.49
N THR A 145 -6.00 -0.10 15.01
CA THR A 145 -7.44 -0.32 14.98
C THR A 145 -7.91 -0.90 16.31
N ASP A 146 -9.13 -0.56 16.69
CA ASP A 146 -9.87 -1.15 17.80
C ASP A 146 -10.91 -2.19 17.34
N TRP A 147 -10.79 -2.65 16.08
CA TRP A 147 -11.67 -3.65 15.49
C TRP A 147 -10.87 -4.79 14.80
N PRO A 148 -11.30 -6.06 14.96
CA PRO A 148 -12.30 -6.50 15.93
C PRO A 148 -11.85 -6.21 17.36
N PRO A 149 -12.80 -5.94 18.30
CA PRO A 149 -12.41 -5.72 19.69
C PRO A 149 -11.65 -6.94 20.22
N ALA A 150 -10.56 -6.68 20.97
CA ALA A 150 -9.77 -7.72 21.58
C ALA A 150 -10.65 -8.63 22.45
N GLU A 151 -10.47 -9.95 22.34
CA GLU A 151 -11.10 -10.90 23.27
C GLU A 151 -10.37 -10.86 24.62
N GLU A 152 -11.06 -11.24 25.72
CA GLU A 152 -10.42 -11.32 27.03
C GLU A 152 -9.20 -12.23 27.00
N GLY A 153 -8.01 -11.65 27.19
CA GLY A 153 -6.73 -12.39 27.20
C GLY A 153 -5.89 -12.25 25.92
N GLU A 154 -6.35 -11.53 24.91
CA GLU A 154 -5.52 -11.16 23.77
C GLU A 154 -4.47 -10.09 24.16
N GLU A 155 -3.28 -10.18 23.57
CA GLU A 155 -2.21 -9.23 23.83
C GLU A 155 -2.65 -7.80 23.50
N ASP A 156 -2.37 -6.92 24.45
CA ASP A 156 -2.67 -5.50 24.45
C ASP A 156 -2.29 -4.84 23.09
N SER A 157 -3.26 -4.26 22.40
CA SER A 157 -3.08 -3.45 21.19
C SER A 157 -1.99 -2.37 21.36
N GLY A 158 -1.71 -1.96 22.59
CA GLY A 158 -0.58 -1.09 22.93
C GLY A 158 0.79 -1.68 22.61
N ASN A 159 0.98 -3.00 22.60
CA ASN A 159 2.24 -3.62 22.20
C ASN A 159 2.45 -3.49 20.69
N ALA A 160 1.43 -3.76 19.89
CA ALA A 160 1.49 -3.63 18.44
C ALA A 160 1.76 -2.18 18.00
N ILE A 161 1.15 -1.20 18.67
CA ILE A 161 1.40 0.22 18.39
C ILE A 161 2.83 0.60 18.76
N ARG A 162 3.36 0.15 19.92
CA ARG A 162 4.77 0.41 20.32
C ARG A 162 5.76 -0.23 19.37
N GLU A 163 5.50 -1.44 18.88
CA GLU A 163 6.32 -2.10 17.87
C GLU A 163 6.33 -1.28 16.58
N LEU A 164 5.16 -0.89 16.08
CA LEU A 164 5.02 -0.06 14.88
C LEU A 164 5.77 1.27 15.02
N GLU A 165 5.62 1.96 16.14
CA GLU A 165 6.35 3.19 16.44
C GLU A 165 7.87 2.98 16.44
N SER A 166 8.35 1.89 17.02
CA SER A 166 9.76 1.51 17.02
C SER A 166 10.27 1.24 15.61
N MET A 167 9.49 0.56 14.77
CA MET A 167 9.84 0.31 13.37
C MET A 167 9.95 1.60 12.57
N ILE A 168 9.00 2.53 12.73
CA ILE A 168 9.04 3.84 12.05
C ILE A 168 10.28 4.63 12.47
N ARG A 169 10.57 4.69 13.77
CA ARG A 169 11.77 5.39 14.30
C ARG A 169 13.08 4.75 13.85
N SER A 170 13.09 3.47 13.54
CA SER A 170 14.28 2.77 13.00
C SER A 170 14.60 3.16 11.55
N GLY A 171 13.68 3.84 10.88
CA GLY A 171 13.83 4.29 9.50
C GLY A 171 13.52 3.21 8.46
N PRO A 172 13.62 3.56 7.18
CA PRO A 172 13.25 2.68 6.08
C PRO A 172 14.21 1.50 5.91
N LEU A 173 13.68 0.37 5.42
CA LEU A 173 14.42 -0.85 5.14
C LEU A 173 14.93 -0.88 3.69
N GLY A 174 15.78 -1.87 3.37
CA GLY A 174 16.22 -2.15 2.00
C GLY A 174 16.95 -0.98 1.34
N SER A 175 17.84 -0.30 2.06
CA SER A 175 18.55 0.91 1.57
C SER A 175 17.58 2.04 1.17
N GLY A 176 16.53 2.25 1.95
CA GLY A 176 15.56 3.32 1.73
C GLY A 176 14.41 2.97 0.78
N ARG A 177 14.30 1.72 0.32
CA ARG A 177 13.24 1.34 -0.61
C ARG A 177 11.89 1.06 0.04
N VAL A 178 11.86 0.69 1.32
CA VAL A 178 10.64 0.30 2.02
C VAL A 178 10.44 1.17 3.26
N GLU A 179 9.40 1.96 3.24
CA GLU A 179 8.98 2.81 4.36
C GLU A 179 7.98 2.05 5.24
N ILE A 180 7.91 2.43 6.51
CA ILE A 180 6.89 1.95 7.44
C ILE A 180 5.85 3.05 7.61
N GLY A 181 4.59 2.70 7.40
CA GLY A 181 3.44 3.59 7.55
C GLY A 181 2.49 3.15 8.64
N ILE A 182 1.43 3.91 8.81
CA ILE A 182 0.38 3.71 9.81
C ILE A 182 -0.93 3.44 9.08
N ALA A 183 -1.61 2.34 9.44
CA ALA A 183 -2.89 2.00 8.87
C ALA A 183 -4.02 2.14 9.91
N THR A 184 -5.07 2.88 9.55
CA THR A 184 -6.39 2.78 10.19
C THR A 184 -7.31 2.04 9.23
N HIS A 185 -8.08 1.06 9.72
CA HIS A 185 -8.85 0.21 8.80
C HIS A 185 -9.89 1.03 8.02
N ALA A 186 -10.90 1.57 8.67
CA ALA A 186 -11.96 2.37 8.04
C ALA A 186 -12.72 3.19 9.10
N VAL A 187 -13.53 4.16 8.65
CA VAL A 187 -14.38 4.99 9.55
C VAL A 187 -15.46 4.21 10.31
N TYR A 188 -15.80 3.00 9.84
CA TYR A 188 -16.81 2.15 10.50
C TYR A 188 -16.21 1.12 11.46
N THR A 189 -14.89 0.94 11.45
CA THR A 189 -14.17 0.00 12.31
C THR A 189 -13.18 0.67 13.25
N CYS A 190 -12.98 1.97 13.14
CA CYS A 190 -12.11 2.74 14.02
C CYS A 190 -12.93 3.79 14.79
N SER A 191 -12.69 3.92 16.09
CA SER A 191 -13.22 5.03 16.86
C SER A 191 -12.53 6.35 16.46
N GLU A 192 -13.17 7.48 16.77
CA GLU A 192 -12.56 8.80 16.56
C GLU A 192 -11.24 8.93 17.32
N GLU A 193 -11.14 8.33 18.50
CA GLU A 193 -9.92 8.34 19.31
C GLU A 193 -8.76 7.66 18.59
N VAL A 194 -8.98 6.48 17.97
CA VAL A 194 -7.98 5.75 17.20
C VAL A 194 -7.57 6.54 15.97
N LEU A 195 -8.53 7.12 15.24
CA LEU A 195 -8.25 7.93 14.05
C LEU A 195 -7.39 9.16 14.40
N ARG A 196 -7.71 9.87 15.47
CA ARG A 196 -6.92 11.03 15.95
C ARG A 196 -5.53 10.63 16.40
N LYS A 197 -5.38 9.55 17.19
CA LYS A 197 -4.07 9.04 17.62
C LYS A 197 -3.18 8.65 16.46
N ALA A 198 -3.74 7.97 15.45
CA ALA A 198 -3.00 7.61 14.24
C ALA A 198 -2.50 8.85 13.48
N SER A 199 -3.34 9.87 13.37
CA SER A 199 -3.01 11.14 12.74
C SER A 199 -1.91 11.90 13.52
N GLU A 200 -2.01 11.95 14.84
CA GLU A 200 -0.99 12.55 15.72
C GLU A 200 0.34 11.81 15.57
N MET A 201 0.34 10.48 15.64
CA MET A 201 1.53 9.65 15.46
C MET A 201 2.16 9.85 14.06
N SER A 202 1.33 9.97 13.01
CA SER A 202 1.80 10.28 11.65
C SER A 202 2.54 11.63 11.60
N ARG A 203 1.99 12.68 12.21
CA ARG A 203 2.64 14.01 12.25
C ARG A 203 3.93 13.99 13.06
N GLU A 204 3.95 13.31 14.21
CA GLU A 204 5.13 13.23 15.09
C GLU A 204 6.28 12.45 14.44
N LEU A 205 5.97 11.38 13.71
CA LEU A 205 6.97 10.46 13.17
C LEU A 205 7.27 10.70 11.69
N GLY A 206 6.49 11.54 11.00
CA GLY A 206 6.59 11.74 9.56
C GLY A 206 6.21 10.50 8.74
N ALA A 207 5.38 9.61 9.30
CA ALA A 207 4.96 8.36 8.68
C ALA A 207 3.65 8.55 7.90
N ARG A 208 3.50 7.89 6.76
CA ARG A 208 2.28 7.97 5.94
C ARG A 208 1.10 7.28 6.62
N LEU A 209 -0.07 7.89 6.47
CA LEU A 209 -1.34 7.26 6.82
C LEU A 209 -1.91 6.48 5.63
N HIS A 210 -2.60 5.38 5.93
CA HIS A 210 -3.34 4.59 4.97
C HIS A 210 -4.70 4.19 5.58
N ILE A 211 -5.79 4.40 4.82
CA ILE A 211 -7.16 4.11 5.26
C ILE A 211 -8.02 3.65 4.09
N HIS A 212 -8.95 2.70 4.32
CA HIS A 212 -10.06 2.45 3.42
C HIS A 212 -11.11 3.54 3.60
N THR A 213 -11.61 4.12 2.54
CA THR A 213 -12.64 5.15 2.64
C THR A 213 -13.55 5.19 1.42
N SER A 214 -14.83 5.37 1.67
CA SER A 214 -15.88 5.45 0.65
C SER A 214 -15.85 4.26 -0.33
N GLU A 215 -15.63 3.06 0.23
CA GLU A 215 -15.53 1.81 -0.53
C GLU A 215 -16.90 1.35 -1.01
N THR A 216 -17.90 1.33 -0.12
CA THR A 216 -19.26 0.89 -0.41
C THR A 216 -20.29 1.97 -0.17
N ARG A 217 -21.48 1.83 -0.78
CA ARG A 217 -22.61 2.73 -0.52
C ARG A 217 -23.10 2.62 0.93
N GLU A 218 -23.01 1.42 1.49
CA GLU A 218 -23.41 1.10 2.86
C GLU A 218 -22.52 1.85 3.85
N GLU A 219 -21.20 1.83 3.66
CA GLU A 219 -20.26 2.61 4.47
C GLU A 219 -20.62 4.10 4.45
N VAL A 220 -20.80 4.65 3.24
CA VAL A 220 -21.13 6.06 3.05
C VAL A 220 -22.45 6.42 3.74
N ALA A 221 -23.47 5.58 3.60
CA ALA A 221 -24.78 5.80 4.24
C ALA A 221 -24.70 5.72 5.76
N GLN A 222 -24.01 4.72 6.31
CA GLN A 222 -23.81 4.55 7.76
C GLN A 222 -23.02 5.71 8.37
N CYS A 223 -21.94 6.15 7.72
CA CYS A 223 -21.18 7.30 8.16
C CYS A 223 -22.04 8.57 8.19
N HIS A 224 -22.81 8.82 7.13
CA HIS A 224 -23.71 9.96 7.06
C HIS A 224 -24.83 9.90 8.10
N GLU A 225 -25.42 8.75 8.34
CA GLU A 225 -26.44 8.56 9.38
C GLU A 225 -25.88 8.85 10.78
N LYS A 226 -24.67 8.36 11.06
CA LYS A 226 -24.03 8.47 12.37
C LYS A 226 -23.48 9.87 12.66
N THR A 227 -22.93 10.54 11.65
CA THR A 227 -22.14 11.77 11.83
C THR A 227 -22.74 13.00 11.16
N GLY A 228 -23.71 12.83 10.26
CA GLY A 228 -24.21 13.88 9.37
C GLY A 228 -23.27 14.24 8.22
N MET A 229 -22.14 13.54 8.09
CA MET A 229 -21.09 13.81 7.11
C MET A 229 -20.77 12.55 6.28
N TYR A 230 -20.24 12.76 5.06
CA TYR A 230 -19.66 11.68 4.28
C TYR A 230 -18.27 11.30 4.81
N PRO A 231 -17.73 10.10 4.52
CA PRO A 231 -16.51 9.59 5.16
C PRO A 231 -15.32 10.55 5.13
N ILE A 232 -15.00 11.12 3.96
CA ILE A 232 -13.87 12.04 3.82
C ILE A 232 -14.17 13.40 4.50
N GLU A 233 -15.42 13.85 4.50
CA GLU A 233 -15.83 15.05 5.25
C GLU A 233 -15.67 14.84 6.77
N TYR A 234 -16.05 13.66 7.26
CA TYR A 234 -15.88 13.28 8.66
C TYR A 234 -14.39 13.24 9.04
N LEU A 235 -13.56 12.55 8.28
CA LEU A 235 -12.12 12.50 8.50
C LEU A 235 -11.48 13.90 8.52
N ASP A 236 -11.88 14.78 7.61
CA ASP A 236 -11.45 16.17 7.58
C ASP A 236 -11.89 16.95 8.83
N SER A 237 -13.12 16.74 9.30
CA SER A 237 -13.65 17.41 10.49
C SER A 237 -12.93 17.07 11.78
N ILE A 238 -12.28 15.92 11.83
CA ILE A 238 -11.46 15.46 12.96
C ILE A 238 -9.95 15.69 12.74
N ASP A 239 -9.55 16.47 11.72
CA ASP A 239 -8.17 16.78 11.39
C ASP A 239 -7.30 15.51 11.15
N TYR A 240 -7.88 14.50 10.48
CA TYR A 240 -7.24 13.21 10.27
C TYR A 240 -6.09 13.27 9.26
N PHE A 241 -6.23 14.05 8.18
CA PHE A 241 -5.31 14.01 7.06
C PHE A 241 -3.93 14.57 7.39
N THR A 242 -2.90 13.88 6.89
CA THR A 242 -1.51 14.33 6.84
C THR A 242 -1.04 14.30 5.40
N GLU A 243 0.07 14.99 5.08
CA GLU A 243 0.62 15.02 3.73
C GLU A 243 0.85 13.59 3.19
N GLY A 244 0.35 13.32 2.00
CA GLY A 244 0.50 12.03 1.35
C GLY A 244 -0.34 10.89 1.97
N THR A 245 -1.39 11.21 2.77
CA THR A 245 -2.33 10.19 3.24
C THR A 245 -2.89 9.37 2.08
N VAL A 246 -2.82 8.05 2.17
CA VAL A 246 -3.33 7.12 1.16
C VAL A 246 -4.77 6.74 1.50
N CYS A 247 -5.71 7.13 0.64
CA CYS A 247 -7.13 6.83 0.75
C CYS A 247 -7.50 5.75 -0.27
N ALA A 248 -7.63 4.50 0.19
CA ALA A 248 -7.99 3.37 -0.66
C ALA A 248 -9.48 3.37 -0.99
N HIS A 249 -9.80 2.80 -2.14
CA HIS A 249 -11.10 2.70 -2.78
C HIS A 249 -11.62 4.01 -3.37
N CYS A 250 -12.06 4.97 -2.59
CA CYS A 250 -12.64 6.22 -3.08
C CYS A 250 -13.72 6.02 -4.16
N GLY A 251 -14.49 4.92 -4.06
CA GLY A 251 -15.48 4.54 -5.06
C GLY A 251 -16.74 5.42 -5.05
N TRP A 252 -17.09 5.96 -3.89
CA TRP A 252 -18.32 6.71 -3.65
C TRP A 252 -18.03 8.09 -3.04
N VAL A 253 -17.29 8.93 -3.78
CA VAL A 253 -16.88 10.27 -3.32
C VAL A 253 -17.64 11.38 -4.05
N THR A 254 -17.96 12.42 -3.30
CA THR A 254 -18.59 13.64 -3.82
C THR A 254 -17.55 14.63 -4.35
N LYS A 255 -17.98 15.60 -5.15
CA LYS A 255 -17.10 16.70 -5.60
C LYS A 255 -16.51 17.52 -4.43
N LYS A 256 -17.22 17.60 -3.30
CA LYS A 256 -16.73 18.28 -2.10
C LYS A 256 -15.58 17.50 -1.48
N GLU A 257 -15.75 16.18 -1.34
CA GLU A 257 -14.72 15.29 -0.81
C GLU A 257 -13.47 15.23 -1.68
N MET A 258 -13.61 15.23 -3.02
CA MET A 258 -12.47 15.33 -3.94
C MET A 258 -11.64 16.61 -3.70
N ARG A 259 -12.30 17.74 -3.37
CA ARG A 259 -11.59 18.98 -3.03
C ARG A 259 -10.90 18.90 -1.67
N ILE A 260 -11.49 18.15 -0.73
CA ILE A 260 -10.86 17.90 0.58
C ILE A 260 -9.58 17.09 0.38
N LEU A 261 -9.63 15.98 -0.36
CA LEU A 261 -8.45 15.19 -0.67
C LEU A 261 -7.35 16.03 -1.36
N ALA A 262 -7.73 16.81 -2.37
CA ALA A 262 -6.78 17.65 -3.10
C ALA A 262 -6.10 18.71 -2.22
N ARG A 263 -6.84 19.40 -1.32
CA ARG A 263 -6.26 20.41 -0.44
C ARG A 263 -5.36 19.87 0.67
N ASN A 264 -5.57 18.58 1.04
CA ASN A 264 -4.78 17.87 2.02
C ASN A 264 -3.62 17.08 1.40
N ASP A 265 -3.38 17.25 0.10
CA ASP A 265 -2.37 16.50 -0.69
C ASP A 265 -2.45 14.98 -0.46
N SER A 266 -3.68 14.46 -0.40
CA SER A 266 -3.94 13.04 -0.17
C SER A 266 -4.03 12.28 -1.48
N HIS A 267 -3.57 11.03 -1.47
CA HIS A 267 -3.60 10.13 -2.62
C HIS A 267 -4.90 9.34 -2.65
N ALA A 268 -5.78 9.60 -3.61
CA ALA A 268 -6.94 8.77 -3.87
C ALA A 268 -6.53 7.55 -4.71
N VAL A 269 -6.61 6.36 -4.13
CA VAL A 269 -6.30 5.10 -4.79
C VAL A 269 -7.60 4.43 -5.19
N HIS A 270 -7.99 4.58 -6.46
CA HIS A 270 -9.24 3.99 -6.94
C HIS A 270 -9.10 2.48 -7.12
N CYS A 271 -9.74 1.72 -6.24
CA CYS A 271 -9.88 0.28 -6.37
C CYS A 271 -11.25 0.01 -7.01
N ARG A 272 -11.25 -0.42 -8.27
CA ARG A 272 -12.50 -0.69 -8.98
C ARG A 272 -13.19 -1.91 -8.39
N SER A 273 -14.30 -1.69 -7.69
CA SER A 273 -15.23 -2.77 -7.36
C SER A 273 -15.84 -3.33 -8.65
N LEU A 274 -15.82 -4.65 -8.81
CA LEU A 274 -16.57 -5.28 -9.88
C LEU A 274 -18.07 -5.13 -9.60
N PRO A 275 -18.93 -4.93 -10.62
CA PRO A 275 -20.38 -4.89 -10.42
C PRO A 275 -20.85 -6.21 -9.81
N GLY A 276 -21.43 -6.17 -8.61
CA GLY A 276 -21.99 -7.34 -7.92
C GLY A 276 -21.16 -7.86 -6.76
N ILE A 277 -20.12 -7.16 -6.36
CA ILE A 277 -19.41 -7.37 -5.09
C ILE A 277 -19.62 -6.15 -4.22
#